data_64a483c612ef409188eccf3bb538564f
#
_entry.id   64a483c612ef409188eccf3bb538564f
#
_cell.length_a   1.000
_cell.length_b   1.000
_cell.length_c   1.000
_cell.angle_alpha   90.00
_cell.angle_beta   90.00
_cell.angle_gamma   90.00
#
_symmetry.space_group_name_H-M   'P 1'
#
loop_
_entity.id
_entity.type
_entity.pdbx_description
1 polymer ?
#
loop_
_entity_poly.entity_id
_entity_poly.type
_entity_poly.pdbx_seq_one_letter_code
_entity_poly.pdbx_strand_id
1 'polypeptide(L)'
;CPSIHVACGGNTLTLNEDYETTYANNELAGDASITVRPLTQYYTGTIVKKFKISNSLSKATVTGIPASEQYTGQTYKPVPVVKMGSKVLTEDVDYTVSYSNNRNVGTARVIISGIGVYSGEKVVTFVIKEKSIENCTVLAVASQTYNGRLLTPPVVVKDGTTMLKENVAYKLSYRDNYSVGTAYVTITGIGDYKGSVTKSFAITEPVLTSDVIVQSRNAAAGTFDIVVDGVPGYVTSVSVPVWTKADQSDIVWYNASRVDADTF
;
A
#
# COMPACT_ATOMS: atom_id res chain seq x y z
N CYS A 1 -7.49 -47.21 17.05
CA CYS A 1 -6.64 -47.50 18.22
C CYS A 1 -5.19 -47.18 17.87
N PRO A 2 -4.41 -46.50 18.73
CA PRO A 2 -2.99 -46.27 18.50
C PRO A 2 -2.23 -47.63 18.62
N SER A 3 -1.18 -47.81 17.77
CA SER A 3 -0.23 -48.87 17.94
C SER A 3 0.64 -48.59 19.16
N ILE A 4 0.91 -49.65 19.96
CA ILE A 4 1.76 -49.53 21.13
C ILE A 4 2.93 -50.52 21.00
N HIS A 5 4.04 -50.13 21.63
CA HIS A 5 5.20 -51.00 21.81
C HIS A 5 5.38 -51.18 23.34
N VAL A 6 5.42 -52.43 23.80
CA VAL A 6 5.62 -52.74 25.19
C VAL A 6 6.96 -53.47 25.34
N ALA A 7 7.77 -53.02 26.28
CA ALA A 7 9.07 -53.64 26.56
C ALA A 7 9.29 -53.70 28.09
N CYS A 8 9.98 -54.74 28.58
CA CYS A 8 10.36 -54.90 29.96
C CYS A 8 11.82 -55.44 30.02
N GLY A 9 12.69 -54.79 30.81
CA GLY A 9 14.07 -55.22 30.98
C GLY A 9 14.88 -55.31 29.70
N GLY A 10 14.55 -54.47 28.67
CA GLY A 10 15.20 -54.50 27.34
C GLY A 10 14.60 -55.49 26.36
N ASN A 11 13.66 -56.33 26.76
CA ASN A 11 12.95 -57.28 25.90
C ASN A 11 11.64 -56.67 25.37
N THR A 12 11.40 -56.80 24.07
CA THR A 12 10.12 -56.43 23.45
C THR A 12 9.10 -57.53 23.75
N LEU A 13 7.92 -57.17 24.23
CA LEU A 13 6.84 -58.07 24.56
C LEU A 13 5.85 -58.18 23.40
N THR A 14 5.27 -59.39 23.23
CA THR A 14 4.34 -59.72 22.14
C THR A 14 2.89 -59.61 22.62
N LEU A 15 2.07 -58.86 21.86
CA LEU A 15 0.64 -58.75 22.13
C LEU A 15 -0.06 -60.09 21.95
N ASN A 16 -0.98 -60.40 22.88
CA ASN A 16 -1.74 -61.65 23.03
C ASN A 16 -0.90 -62.91 23.38
N GLU A 17 0.39 -62.72 23.60
CA GLU A 17 1.28 -63.76 24.15
C GLU A 17 1.74 -63.38 25.57
N ASP A 18 2.41 -62.22 25.65
CA ASP A 18 2.97 -61.71 26.90
C ASP A 18 2.01 -60.75 27.62
N TYR A 19 1.21 -60.01 26.85
CA TYR A 19 0.26 -59.04 27.41
C TYR A 19 -1.00 -58.90 26.54
N GLU A 20 -2.07 -58.39 27.19
CA GLU A 20 -3.31 -57.96 26.54
C GLU A 20 -3.51 -56.46 26.69
N THR A 21 -4.35 -55.86 25.80
CA THR A 21 -4.74 -54.48 25.87
C THR A 21 -6.24 -54.30 25.88
N THR A 22 -6.71 -53.36 26.68
CA THR A 22 -8.09 -52.89 26.65
C THR A 22 -8.12 -51.38 26.46
N TYR A 23 -9.11 -50.89 25.72
CA TYR A 23 -9.30 -49.48 25.46
C TYR A 23 -10.57 -49.01 26.14
N ALA A 24 -10.56 -47.75 26.61
CA ALA A 24 -11.74 -47.09 27.13
C ALA A 24 -11.89 -45.71 26.47
N ASN A 25 -13.12 -45.32 26.14
CA ASN A 25 -13.51 -44.07 25.54
C ASN A 25 -12.79 -43.77 24.21
N ASN A 26 -12.48 -44.77 23.41
CA ASN A 26 -11.64 -44.69 22.22
C ASN A 26 -12.42 -44.61 20.89
N GLU A 27 -13.73 -44.39 20.93
CA GLU A 27 -14.58 -44.25 19.73
C GLU A 27 -14.92 -42.81 19.39
N LEU A 28 -15.08 -41.97 20.41
CA LEU A 28 -15.41 -40.56 20.26
C LEU A 28 -14.24 -39.64 20.57
N ALA A 29 -14.27 -38.43 20.02
CA ALA A 29 -13.28 -37.42 20.39
C ALA A 29 -13.38 -37.08 21.89
N GLY A 30 -12.24 -37.01 22.54
CA GLY A 30 -12.12 -36.79 23.98
C GLY A 30 -10.91 -37.51 24.57
N ASP A 31 -10.92 -37.65 25.88
CA ASP A 31 -9.87 -38.36 26.61
C ASP A 31 -10.16 -39.88 26.57
N ALA A 32 -9.21 -40.62 26.03
CA ALA A 32 -9.24 -42.08 25.94
C ALA A 32 -8.10 -42.67 26.73
N SER A 33 -8.18 -43.96 27.03
CA SER A 33 -7.10 -44.68 27.68
C SER A 33 -6.89 -46.07 27.09
N ILE A 34 -5.66 -46.53 27.20
CA ILE A 34 -5.29 -47.92 26.97
C ILE A 34 -4.75 -48.48 28.27
N THR A 35 -5.21 -49.69 28.62
CA THR A 35 -4.73 -50.46 29.72
C THR A 35 -3.99 -51.68 29.20
N VAL A 36 -2.77 -51.91 29.66
CA VAL A 36 -1.93 -53.04 29.33
C VAL A 36 -1.86 -53.95 30.57
N ARG A 37 -2.15 -55.23 30.40
CA ARG A 37 -2.06 -56.26 31.47
C ARG A 37 -1.21 -57.45 30.99
N PRO A 38 -0.32 -57.96 31.83
CA PRO A 38 0.43 -59.14 31.50
C PRO A 38 -0.49 -60.43 31.48
N LEU A 39 -0.18 -61.33 30.56
CA LEU A 39 -0.81 -62.62 30.39
C LEU A 39 0.00 -63.76 31.01
N THR A 40 1.30 -63.50 31.26
CA THR A 40 2.21 -64.55 31.81
C THR A 40 2.59 -64.25 33.27
N GLN A 41 2.98 -65.27 33.97
CA GLN A 41 3.45 -65.15 35.36
C GLN A 41 4.80 -64.44 35.54
N TYR A 42 5.50 -64.19 34.42
CA TYR A 42 6.83 -63.56 34.43
C TYR A 42 6.75 -62.04 34.58
N TYR A 43 5.55 -61.43 34.34
CA TYR A 43 5.32 -60.02 34.44
C TYR A 43 4.14 -59.71 35.37
N THR A 44 4.21 -58.61 36.08
CA THR A 44 3.15 -58.20 37.03
C THR A 44 2.82 -56.75 36.89
N GLY A 45 1.62 -56.37 37.33
CA GLY A 45 1.15 -54.96 37.32
C GLY A 45 0.26 -54.61 36.12
N THR A 46 -0.24 -53.40 36.16
CA THR A 46 -1.11 -52.84 35.10
C THR A 46 -0.61 -51.47 34.74
N ILE A 47 -0.48 -51.22 33.46
CA ILE A 47 -0.10 -49.90 32.94
C ILE A 47 -1.32 -49.27 32.28
N VAL A 48 -1.67 -48.05 32.71
CA VAL A 48 -2.70 -47.25 32.07
C VAL A 48 -2.06 -46.02 31.43
N LYS A 49 -2.25 -45.84 30.14
CA LYS A 49 -1.84 -44.65 29.40
C LYS A 49 -3.06 -43.92 28.87
N LYS A 50 -3.10 -42.60 29.09
CA LYS A 50 -4.13 -41.72 28.54
C LYS A 50 -3.66 -41.12 27.21
N PHE A 51 -4.57 -40.94 26.28
CA PHE A 51 -4.36 -40.26 25.02
C PHE A 51 -5.61 -39.48 24.61
N LYS A 52 -5.47 -38.50 23.75
CA LYS A 52 -6.59 -37.71 23.21
C LYS A 52 -6.96 -38.18 21.80
N ILE A 53 -8.26 -38.32 21.59
CA ILE A 53 -8.84 -38.44 20.24
C ILE A 53 -9.39 -37.09 19.87
N SER A 54 -9.01 -36.57 18.73
CA SER A 54 -9.48 -35.29 18.25
C SER A 54 -10.02 -35.37 16.82
N ASN A 55 -10.99 -34.52 16.50
CA ASN A 55 -11.51 -34.35 15.16
C ASN A 55 -10.66 -33.33 14.43
N SER A 56 -10.07 -33.68 13.29
CA SER A 56 -9.24 -32.76 12.50
C SER A 56 -10.09 -31.75 11.78
N LEU A 57 -9.85 -30.46 12.02
CA LEU A 57 -10.48 -29.35 11.29
C LEU A 57 -10.15 -29.30 9.80
N SER A 58 -9.15 -30.07 9.33
CA SER A 58 -8.85 -30.15 7.90
C SER A 58 -10.06 -30.57 7.06
N LYS A 59 -10.97 -31.37 7.66
CA LYS A 59 -12.23 -31.86 7.06
C LYS A 59 -13.40 -30.88 7.22
N ALA A 60 -13.23 -29.77 7.93
CA ALA A 60 -14.30 -28.80 8.16
C ALA A 60 -14.68 -28.06 6.87
N THR A 61 -15.96 -27.75 6.72
CA THR A 61 -16.47 -26.82 5.74
C THR A 61 -16.54 -25.43 6.36
N VAL A 62 -16.02 -24.43 5.66
CA VAL A 62 -16.02 -23.03 6.09
C VAL A 62 -16.76 -22.19 5.07
N THR A 63 -17.72 -21.40 5.55
CA THR A 63 -18.48 -20.42 4.75
C THR A 63 -18.44 -19.05 5.47
N GLY A 64 -19.05 -18.02 4.88
CA GLY A 64 -19.07 -16.67 5.48
C GLY A 64 -17.83 -15.82 5.15
N ILE A 65 -16.84 -16.39 4.43
CA ILE A 65 -15.69 -15.65 3.96
C ILE A 65 -15.95 -15.17 2.53
N PRO A 66 -15.90 -13.86 2.24
CA PRO A 66 -16.08 -13.35 0.88
C PRO A 66 -14.93 -13.79 -0.02
N ALA A 67 -15.18 -13.93 -1.32
CA ALA A 67 -14.12 -14.24 -2.28
C ALA A 67 -13.12 -13.07 -2.44
N SER A 68 -13.63 -11.85 -2.35
CA SER A 68 -12.80 -10.64 -2.42
C SER A 68 -13.47 -9.43 -1.74
N GLU A 69 -12.63 -8.50 -1.30
CA GLU A 69 -12.98 -7.19 -0.76
C GLU A 69 -12.20 -6.09 -1.48
N GLN A 70 -12.68 -4.84 -1.42
CA GLN A 70 -12.01 -3.68 -1.98
C GLN A 70 -11.12 -3.05 -0.91
N TYR A 71 -9.91 -2.63 -1.24
CA TYR A 71 -9.02 -1.94 -0.30
C TYR A 71 -9.69 -0.69 0.31
N THR A 72 -9.65 -0.60 1.63
CA THR A 72 -10.21 0.52 2.42
C THR A 72 -9.20 1.13 3.38
N GLY A 73 -7.99 0.53 3.49
CA GLY A 73 -7.00 0.88 4.51
C GLY A 73 -7.34 0.36 5.91
N GLN A 74 -8.48 -0.32 6.07
CA GLN A 74 -8.89 -0.94 7.33
C GLN A 74 -8.60 -2.45 7.34
N THR A 75 -8.58 -3.03 8.53
CA THR A 75 -8.38 -4.46 8.72
C THR A 75 -9.70 -5.21 8.48
N TYR A 76 -9.71 -6.21 7.60
CA TYR A 76 -10.85 -7.08 7.37
C TYR A 76 -10.83 -8.29 8.32
N LYS A 77 -11.94 -8.55 8.98
CA LYS A 77 -12.15 -9.70 9.87
C LYS A 77 -13.49 -10.38 9.57
N PRO A 78 -13.63 -11.04 8.41
CA PRO A 78 -14.87 -11.75 8.09
C PRO A 78 -15.08 -12.91 9.07
N VAL A 79 -16.30 -13.07 9.54
CA VAL A 79 -16.65 -14.11 10.53
C VAL A 79 -16.92 -15.42 9.81
N PRO A 80 -16.13 -16.49 10.06
CA PRO A 80 -16.36 -17.80 9.46
C PRO A 80 -17.51 -18.54 10.11
N VAL A 81 -18.28 -19.26 9.30
CA VAL A 81 -19.19 -20.30 9.79
C VAL A 81 -18.53 -21.65 9.53
N VAL A 82 -18.13 -22.35 10.60
CA VAL A 82 -17.39 -23.61 10.54
C VAL A 82 -18.31 -24.78 10.83
N LYS A 83 -18.28 -25.82 9.98
CA LYS A 83 -19.08 -27.03 10.15
C LYS A 83 -18.25 -28.29 10.03
N MET A 84 -18.53 -29.27 10.90
CA MET A 84 -18.06 -30.65 10.78
C MET A 84 -19.24 -31.56 10.49
N GLY A 85 -19.37 -31.97 9.22
CA GLY A 85 -20.60 -32.60 8.75
C GLY A 85 -21.81 -31.65 8.91
N SER A 86 -22.84 -32.10 9.66
CA SER A 86 -24.02 -31.26 9.95
C SER A 86 -23.85 -30.35 11.18
N LYS A 87 -22.84 -30.62 12.05
CA LYS A 87 -22.64 -29.84 13.28
C LYS A 87 -22.00 -28.49 12.96
N VAL A 88 -22.61 -27.39 13.40
CA VAL A 88 -22.00 -26.05 13.43
C VAL A 88 -21.12 -25.96 14.66
N LEU A 89 -19.88 -25.53 14.49
CA LEU A 89 -18.92 -25.37 15.55
C LEU A 89 -19.00 -23.96 16.15
N THR A 90 -18.64 -23.82 17.42
CA THR A 90 -18.68 -22.55 18.17
C THR A 90 -17.28 -22.01 18.37
N GLU A 91 -17.08 -20.72 18.00
CA GLU A 91 -15.83 -20.00 18.25
C GLU A 91 -15.56 -19.91 19.76
N ASP A 92 -14.29 -19.95 20.16
CA ASP A 92 -13.78 -19.98 21.54
C ASP A 92 -14.17 -21.23 22.36
N VAL A 93 -14.94 -22.17 21.78
CA VAL A 93 -15.30 -23.45 22.39
C VAL A 93 -14.72 -24.61 21.58
N ASP A 94 -14.95 -24.62 20.27
CA ASP A 94 -14.53 -25.69 19.36
C ASP A 94 -13.31 -25.25 18.50
N TYR A 95 -13.15 -23.96 18.27
CA TYR A 95 -12.05 -23.40 17.47
C TYR A 95 -11.78 -21.93 17.85
N THR A 96 -10.61 -21.43 17.44
CA THR A 96 -10.26 -20.01 17.47
C THR A 96 -10.01 -19.49 16.06
N VAL A 97 -10.15 -18.16 15.85
CA VAL A 97 -9.92 -17.51 14.56
C VAL A 97 -8.79 -16.51 14.68
N SER A 98 -7.87 -16.56 13.73
CA SER A 98 -6.84 -15.54 13.54
C SER A 98 -6.75 -15.12 12.07
N TYR A 99 -6.13 -13.96 11.83
CA TYR A 99 -6.05 -13.38 10.48
C TYR A 99 -4.62 -12.99 10.16
N SER A 100 -4.26 -13.07 8.88
CA SER A 100 -3.00 -12.53 8.39
C SER A 100 -3.17 -11.87 7.02
N ASN A 101 -2.35 -10.85 6.74
CA ASN A 101 -2.37 -10.07 5.50
C ASN A 101 -3.76 -9.47 5.16
N ASN A 102 -4.56 -9.18 6.16
CA ASN A 102 -5.98 -8.82 6.03
C ASN A 102 -6.24 -7.31 6.03
N ARG A 103 -5.25 -6.49 5.61
CA ARG A 103 -5.35 -5.03 5.53
C ARG A 103 -4.96 -4.48 4.16
N ASN A 104 -3.82 -4.90 3.63
CA ASN A 104 -3.28 -4.38 2.36
C ASN A 104 -3.75 -5.24 1.17
N VAL A 105 -3.64 -4.71 -0.02
CA VAL A 105 -3.91 -5.43 -1.28
C VAL A 105 -3.12 -6.73 -1.34
N GLY A 106 -3.78 -7.79 -1.78
CA GLY A 106 -3.21 -9.13 -1.90
C GLY A 106 -4.10 -10.22 -1.31
N THR A 107 -3.52 -11.38 -1.05
CA THR A 107 -4.24 -12.53 -0.49
C THR A 107 -4.20 -12.50 1.03
N ALA A 108 -5.36 -12.28 1.63
CA ALA A 108 -5.60 -12.38 3.06
C ALA A 108 -5.94 -13.82 3.48
N ARG A 109 -5.68 -14.17 4.72
CA ARG A 109 -5.91 -15.51 5.28
C ARG A 109 -6.73 -15.42 6.55
N VAL A 110 -7.70 -16.32 6.65
CA VAL A 110 -8.47 -16.63 7.86
C VAL A 110 -7.98 -18.00 8.33
N ILE A 111 -7.40 -18.07 9.50
CA ILE A 111 -6.82 -19.27 10.09
C ILE A 111 -7.71 -19.72 11.24
N ILE A 112 -8.26 -20.90 11.11
CA ILE A 112 -9.20 -21.52 12.07
C ILE A 112 -8.46 -22.65 12.73
N SER A 113 -8.18 -22.54 14.04
CA SER A 113 -7.40 -23.50 14.83
C SER A 113 -8.30 -24.23 15.82
N GLY A 114 -8.30 -25.56 15.77
CA GLY A 114 -9.14 -26.40 16.62
C GLY A 114 -8.70 -26.38 18.08
N ILE A 115 -9.68 -26.38 18.98
CA ILE A 115 -9.49 -26.49 20.43
C ILE A 115 -10.42 -27.54 20.99
N GLY A 116 -10.17 -27.97 22.25
CA GLY A 116 -10.98 -28.96 22.93
C GLY A 116 -10.88 -30.36 22.29
N VAL A 117 -11.99 -30.83 21.71
CA VAL A 117 -12.09 -32.10 20.98
C VAL A 117 -11.75 -31.98 19.49
N TYR A 118 -11.40 -30.77 19.03
CA TYR A 118 -10.96 -30.52 17.67
C TYR A 118 -9.47 -30.19 17.64
N SER A 119 -8.79 -30.51 16.55
CA SER A 119 -7.35 -30.26 16.35
C SER A 119 -7.01 -29.87 14.93
N GLY A 120 -5.79 -29.35 14.75
CA GLY A 120 -5.29 -28.92 13.47
C GLY A 120 -5.88 -27.58 13.03
N GLU A 121 -5.54 -27.18 11.83
CA GLU A 121 -5.92 -25.88 11.27
C GLU A 121 -6.66 -26.04 9.94
N LYS A 122 -7.55 -25.09 9.67
CA LYS A 122 -8.18 -24.86 8.37
C LYS A 122 -7.91 -23.42 7.97
N VAL A 123 -7.28 -23.23 6.82
CA VAL A 123 -7.00 -21.91 6.26
C VAL A 123 -7.95 -21.65 5.09
N VAL A 124 -8.61 -20.49 5.10
CA VAL A 124 -9.41 -19.96 3.99
C VAL A 124 -8.84 -18.62 3.58
N THR A 125 -8.81 -18.34 2.31
CA THR A 125 -8.26 -17.09 1.78
C THR A 125 -9.34 -16.25 1.11
N PHE A 126 -9.12 -14.93 1.10
CA PHE A 126 -9.86 -13.98 0.28
C PHE A 126 -8.89 -12.93 -0.29
N VAL A 127 -9.31 -12.22 -1.35
CA VAL A 127 -8.46 -11.25 -2.02
C VAL A 127 -8.89 -9.84 -1.64
N ILE A 128 -7.94 -9.01 -1.18
CA ILE A 128 -8.13 -7.56 -1.09
C ILE A 128 -7.65 -6.96 -2.41
N LYS A 129 -8.58 -6.34 -3.15
CA LYS A 129 -8.34 -5.74 -4.47
C LYS A 129 -7.92 -4.29 -4.36
N GLU A 130 -7.08 -3.84 -5.28
CA GLU A 130 -6.67 -2.45 -5.41
C GLU A 130 -7.87 -1.52 -5.59
N LYS A 131 -7.81 -0.34 -4.97
CA LYS A 131 -8.80 0.72 -5.15
C LYS A 131 -8.45 1.58 -6.37
N SER A 132 -9.43 1.98 -7.17
CA SER A 132 -9.17 2.94 -8.26
C SER A 132 -8.88 4.33 -7.70
N ILE A 133 -7.76 4.95 -8.15
CA ILE A 133 -7.42 6.34 -7.83
C ILE A 133 -8.45 7.33 -8.39
N GLU A 134 -9.24 6.92 -9.40
CA GLU A 134 -10.34 7.70 -9.99
C GLU A 134 -11.46 7.99 -8.99
N ASN A 135 -11.60 7.12 -7.97
CA ASN A 135 -12.55 7.28 -6.87
C ASN A 135 -12.03 8.17 -5.74
N CYS A 136 -10.80 8.69 -5.88
CA CYS A 136 -10.18 9.59 -4.92
C CYS A 136 -10.41 11.05 -5.31
N THR A 137 -10.39 11.94 -4.33
CA THR A 137 -10.51 13.37 -4.58
C THR A 137 -9.14 13.95 -4.88
N VAL A 138 -8.94 14.46 -6.10
CA VAL A 138 -7.76 15.25 -6.49
C VAL A 138 -8.14 16.72 -6.43
N LEU A 139 -7.49 17.47 -5.52
CA LEU A 139 -7.74 18.92 -5.40
C LEU A 139 -7.27 19.66 -6.66
N ALA A 140 -7.81 20.87 -6.85
CA ALA A 140 -7.38 21.74 -7.94
C ALA A 140 -5.88 22.02 -7.85
N VAL A 141 -5.21 21.93 -8.98
CA VAL A 141 -3.78 22.26 -9.08
C VAL A 141 -3.68 23.76 -9.30
N ALA A 142 -2.89 24.44 -8.47
CA ALA A 142 -2.72 25.88 -8.56
C ALA A 142 -2.05 26.29 -9.88
N SER A 143 -2.49 27.40 -10.46
CA SER A 143 -1.81 28.04 -11.59
C SER A 143 -0.39 28.42 -11.22
N GLN A 144 0.49 28.39 -12.22
CA GLN A 144 1.91 28.73 -12.08
C GLN A 144 2.23 29.92 -12.97
N THR A 145 3.23 30.70 -12.60
CA THR A 145 3.78 31.75 -13.47
C THR A 145 5.00 31.18 -14.21
N TYR A 146 5.09 31.45 -15.51
CA TYR A 146 6.24 31.05 -16.31
C TYR A 146 7.54 31.62 -15.72
N ASN A 147 8.55 30.76 -15.61
CA ASN A 147 9.85 31.13 -15.01
C ASN A 147 11.04 30.54 -15.77
N GLY A 148 10.85 30.11 -17.03
CA GLY A 148 11.88 29.50 -17.87
C GLY A 148 12.31 28.09 -17.45
N ARG A 149 11.56 27.40 -16.59
CA ARG A 149 11.85 26.03 -16.12
C ARG A 149 10.61 25.15 -16.22
N LEU A 150 10.82 23.84 -16.16
CA LEU A 150 9.70 22.89 -16.01
C LEU A 150 8.98 23.14 -14.68
N LEU A 151 7.67 23.30 -14.75
CA LEU A 151 6.81 23.59 -13.61
C LEU A 151 6.11 22.28 -13.13
N THR A 152 6.35 21.91 -11.90
CA THR A 152 5.82 20.68 -11.28
C THR A 152 5.13 20.99 -9.94
N PRO A 153 3.97 21.70 -9.98
CA PRO A 153 3.26 22.06 -8.76
C PRO A 153 2.82 20.82 -7.95
N PRO A 154 2.82 20.91 -6.63
CA PRO A 154 2.37 19.80 -5.78
C PRO A 154 0.90 19.48 -6.02
N VAL A 155 0.55 18.19 -5.94
CA VAL A 155 -0.82 17.70 -6.09
C VAL A 155 -1.28 17.04 -4.79
N VAL A 156 -2.46 17.41 -4.31
CA VAL A 156 -3.08 16.82 -3.13
C VAL A 156 -4.14 15.83 -3.55
N VAL A 157 -3.96 14.57 -3.15
CA VAL A 157 -4.91 13.48 -3.40
C VAL A 157 -5.46 12.96 -2.07
N LYS A 158 -6.77 12.77 -1.98
CA LYS A 158 -7.45 12.27 -0.77
C LYS A 158 -8.32 11.06 -1.09
N ASP A 159 -8.24 10.05 -0.24
CA ASP A 159 -9.20 8.95 -0.18
C ASP A 159 -10.14 9.18 1.01
N GLY A 160 -11.34 9.68 0.74
CA GLY A 160 -12.22 10.23 1.78
C GLY A 160 -11.53 11.38 2.53
N THR A 161 -11.28 11.19 3.83
CA THR A 161 -10.57 12.17 4.69
C THR A 161 -9.06 11.94 4.74
N THR A 162 -8.56 10.79 4.26
CA THR A 162 -7.15 10.42 4.33
C THR A 162 -6.35 11.04 3.20
N MET A 163 -5.30 11.80 3.52
CA MET A 163 -4.35 12.29 2.51
C MET A 163 -3.45 11.14 2.05
N LEU A 164 -3.39 10.94 0.73
CA LEU A 164 -2.52 9.95 0.12
C LEU A 164 -1.10 10.51 -0.04
N LYS A 165 -0.11 9.64 0.09
CA LYS A 165 1.30 10.02 -0.01
C LYS A 165 1.84 9.70 -1.39
N GLU A 166 2.46 10.68 -2.04
CA GLU A 166 3.18 10.49 -3.30
C GLU A 166 4.32 9.48 -3.14
N ASN A 167 4.59 8.71 -4.19
CA ASN A 167 5.53 7.58 -4.24
C ASN A 167 5.19 6.39 -3.32
N VAL A 168 4.02 6.41 -2.67
CA VAL A 168 3.46 5.30 -1.87
C VAL A 168 2.13 4.85 -2.45
N ALA A 169 1.20 5.79 -2.65
CA ALA A 169 -0.15 5.53 -3.17
C ALA A 169 -0.32 5.96 -4.64
N TYR A 170 0.47 6.93 -5.10
CA TYR A 170 0.44 7.42 -6.48
C TYR A 170 1.80 7.98 -6.90
N LYS A 171 1.96 8.13 -8.22
CA LYS A 171 3.07 8.86 -8.87
C LYS A 171 2.50 9.99 -9.72
N LEU A 172 3.31 11.05 -9.91
CA LEU A 172 2.98 12.19 -10.77
C LEU A 172 3.82 12.15 -12.03
N SER A 173 3.20 12.53 -13.15
CA SER A 173 3.89 12.85 -14.40
C SER A 173 3.28 14.10 -15.02
N TYR A 174 4.12 14.98 -15.56
CA TYR A 174 3.70 16.25 -16.10
C TYR A 174 3.94 16.29 -17.61
N ARG A 175 3.10 17.02 -18.35
CA ARG A 175 3.28 17.33 -19.76
C ARG A 175 2.84 18.75 -20.05
N ASP A 176 3.40 19.33 -21.09
CA ASP A 176 3.14 20.71 -21.55
C ASP A 176 3.43 21.75 -20.45
N ASN A 177 4.33 21.40 -19.50
CA ASN A 177 4.56 22.14 -18.26
C ASN A 177 5.78 23.09 -18.31
N TYR A 178 6.15 23.55 -19.51
CA TYR A 178 7.27 24.48 -19.73
C TYR A 178 6.81 25.85 -20.23
N SER A 179 5.82 25.92 -21.14
CA SER A 179 5.41 27.14 -21.80
C SER A 179 4.11 27.70 -21.23
N VAL A 180 3.89 29.01 -21.41
CA VAL A 180 2.60 29.65 -21.12
C VAL A 180 1.46 28.93 -21.83
N GLY A 181 0.37 28.69 -21.12
CA GLY A 181 -0.79 27.96 -21.62
C GLY A 181 -1.34 26.96 -20.64
N THR A 182 -1.89 25.84 -21.13
CA THR A 182 -2.45 24.77 -20.29
C THR A 182 -1.48 23.62 -20.19
N ALA A 183 -1.04 23.33 -18.98
CA ALA A 183 -0.25 22.16 -18.62
C ALA A 183 -1.11 21.09 -17.96
N TYR A 184 -0.60 19.87 -17.92
CA TYR A 184 -1.30 18.73 -17.35
C TYR A 184 -0.41 17.95 -16.40
N VAL A 185 -1.05 17.38 -15.37
CA VAL A 185 -0.46 16.41 -14.46
C VAL A 185 -1.32 15.14 -14.45
N THR A 186 -0.67 14.00 -14.66
CA THR A 186 -1.29 12.68 -14.54
C THR A 186 -0.89 12.05 -13.21
N ILE A 187 -1.89 11.70 -12.42
CA ILE A 187 -1.80 11.01 -11.14
C ILE A 187 -2.05 9.54 -11.41
N THR A 188 -1.05 8.69 -11.27
CA THR A 188 -1.16 7.22 -11.48
C THR A 188 -1.10 6.50 -10.15
N GLY A 189 -2.12 5.71 -9.84
CA GLY A 189 -2.18 4.87 -8.64
C GLY A 189 -1.08 3.81 -8.62
N ILE A 190 -0.50 3.57 -7.45
CA ILE A 190 0.50 2.53 -7.18
C ILE A 190 0.23 1.89 -5.82
N GLY A 191 0.84 0.73 -5.54
CA GLY A 191 0.66 0.01 -4.28
C GLY A 191 -0.77 -0.51 -4.13
N ASP A 192 -1.50 0.05 -3.17
CA ASP A 192 -2.90 -0.33 -2.91
C ASP A 192 -3.91 0.37 -3.85
N TYR A 193 -3.43 1.22 -4.77
CA TYR A 193 -4.24 1.96 -5.73
C TYR A 193 -3.85 1.63 -7.17
N LYS A 194 -4.81 1.74 -8.09
CA LYS A 194 -4.64 1.57 -9.54
C LYS A 194 -5.38 2.63 -10.34
N GLY A 195 -5.18 2.61 -11.66
CA GLY A 195 -5.79 3.56 -12.59
C GLY A 195 -5.07 4.90 -12.61
N SER A 196 -5.63 5.89 -13.29
CA SER A 196 -5.02 7.22 -13.40
C SER A 196 -6.06 8.32 -13.57
N VAL A 197 -5.73 9.52 -13.09
CA VAL A 197 -6.52 10.75 -13.24
C VAL A 197 -5.61 11.84 -13.79
N THR A 198 -6.07 12.60 -14.80
CA THR A 198 -5.35 13.76 -15.31
C THR A 198 -6.06 15.04 -14.88
N LYS A 199 -5.28 16.00 -14.38
CA LYS A 199 -5.72 17.36 -14.08
C LYS A 199 -4.92 18.36 -14.91
N SER A 200 -5.55 19.49 -15.22
CA SER A 200 -4.88 20.63 -15.88
C SER A 200 -4.58 21.73 -14.88
N PHE A 201 -3.57 22.53 -15.19
CA PHE A 201 -3.29 23.81 -14.53
C PHE A 201 -2.82 24.83 -15.56
N ALA A 202 -3.03 26.11 -15.26
CA ALA A 202 -2.59 27.19 -16.14
C ALA A 202 -1.15 27.55 -15.84
N ILE A 203 -0.37 27.84 -16.89
CA ILE A 203 0.88 28.58 -16.82
C ILE A 203 0.61 29.96 -17.40
N THR A 204 0.69 30.99 -16.56
CA THR A 204 0.42 32.36 -16.92
C THR A 204 1.69 33.10 -17.32
N GLU A 205 1.53 34.14 -18.10
CA GLU A 205 2.63 35.07 -18.41
C GLU A 205 3.12 35.72 -17.10
N PRO A 206 4.42 35.91 -16.93
CA PRO A 206 4.94 36.74 -15.85
C PRO A 206 4.63 38.21 -16.11
N VAL A 207 4.32 38.94 -15.05
CA VAL A 207 4.26 40.39 -15.10
C VAL A 207 5.71 40.88 -15.02
N LEU A 208 6.20 41.51 -16.08
CA LEU A 208 7.51 42.14 -16.07
C LEU A 208 7.41 43.49 -15.33
N THR A 209 8.16 43.59 -14.25
CA THR A 209 8.27 44.82 -13.44
C THR A 209 9.63 45.47 -13.58
N SER A 210 10.26 45.25 -14.76
CA SER A 210 11.57 45.81 -15.06
C SER A 210 11.52 47.33 -15.15
N ASP A 211 12.49 47.97 -14.52
CA ASP A 211 12.68 49.42 -14.61
C ASP A 211 13.66 49.76 -15.73
N VAL A 212 13.38 50.86 -16.43
CA VAL A 212 14.30 51.43 -17.46
C VAL A 212 14.87 52.72 -16.92
N ILE A 213 16.14 52.72 -16.64
CA ILE A 213 16.87 53.84 -16.04
C ILE A 213 17.80 54.45 -17.07
N VAL A 214 17.70 55.75 -17.30
CA VAL A 214 18.65 56.51 -18.13
C VAL A 214 19.64 57.22 -17.20
N GLN A 215 20.90 56.85 -17.30
CA GLN A 215 21.98 57.40 -16.45
C GLN A 215 23.21 57.80 -17.26
N SER A 216 24.25 58.28 -16.62
CA SER A 216 25.56 58.63 -17.19
C SER A 216 25.44 59.61 -18.36
N ARG A 217 24.53 60.57 -18.31
CA ARG A 217 24.32 61.55 -19.40
C ARG A 217 25.55 62.42 -19.56
N ASN A 218 26.10 62.44 -20.77
CA ASN A 218 27.15 63.33 -21.20
C ASN A 218 26.65 64.20 -22.38
N ALA A 219 26.19 65.42 -22.11
CA ALA A 219 25.64 66.29 -23.08
C ALA A 219 26.67 66.75 -24.12
N ALA A 220 27.96 66.85 -23.76
CA ALA A 220 29.01 67.27 -24.66
C ALA A 220 29.39 66.18 -25.69
N ALA A 221 29.28 64.92 -25.29
CA ALA A 221 29.51 63.76 -26.14
C ALA A 221 28.26 63.20 -26.79
N GLY A 222 27.06 63.69 -26.41
CA GLY A 222 25.79 63.20 -26.90
C GLY A 222 25.51 61.73 -26.49
N THR A 223 26.05 61.25 -25.34
CA THR A 223 25.92 59.87 -24.89
C THR A 223 25.15 59.74 -23.57
N PHE A 224 24.56 58.60 -23.34
CA PHE A 224 23.95 58.17 -22.08
C PHE A 224 23.90 56.65 -22.03
N ASP A 225 23.78 56.12 -20.81
CA ASP A 225 23.54 54.69 -20.57
C ASP A 225 22.07 54.45 -20.32
N ILE A 226 21.55 53.34 -20.83
CA ILE A 226 20.24 52.79 -20.47
C ILE A 226 20.48 51.49 -19.72
N VAL A 227 19.96 51.43 -18.53
CA VAL A 227 19.97 50.21 -17.67
C VAL A 227 18.55 49.72 -17.58
N VAL A 228 18.35 48.42 -17.83
CA VAL A 228 17.07 47.72 -17.63
C VAL A 228 17.28 46.78 -16.47
N ASP A 229 16.71 47.13 -15.32
CA ASP A 229 16.84 46.43 -14.05
C ASP A 229 15.60 45.59 -13.76
N GLY A 230 15.71 44.57 -12.91
CA GLY A 230 14.61 43.68 -12.57
C GLY A 230 14.20 42.69 -13.67
N VAL A 231 15.10 42.41 -14.60
CA VAL A 231 14.84 41.50 -15.74
C VAL A 231 14.98 40.04 -15.27
N PRO A 232 13.92 39.23 -15.38
CA PRO A 232 14.00 37.82 -14.94
C PRO A 232 15.15 37.06 -15.62
N GLY A 233 15.83 36.17 -14.84
CA GLY A 233 17.03 35.45 -15.27
C GLY A 233 16.84 34.51 -16.49
N TYR A 234 15.58 34.21 -16.87
CA TYR A 234 15.27 33.41 -18.07
C TYR A 234 15.14 34.25 -19.34
N VAL A 235 15.11 35.59 -19.26
CA VAL A 235 15.16 36.50 -20.40
C VAL A 235 16.57 36.48 -20.93
N THR A 236 16.77 36.13 -22.19
CA THR A 236 18.08 35.97 -22.81
C THR A 236 18.55 37.20 -23.60
N SER A 237 17.62 38.10 -23.94
CA SER A 237 17.94 39.33 -24.69
C SER A 237 16.94 40.43 -24.32
N VAL A 238 17.46 41.65 -24.29
CA VAL A 238 16.67 42.87 -24.14
C VAL A 238 17.07 43.82 -25.28
N SER A 239 16.08 44.41 -25.96
CA SER A 239 16.29 45.46 -26.96
C SER A 239 15.57 46.72 -26.53
N VAL A 240 16.25 47.81 -26.58
CA VAL A 240 15.75 49.12 -26.15
C VAL A 240 15.62 50.03 -27.35
N PRO A 241 14.41 50.59 -27.63
CA PRO A 241 14.24 51.59 -28.70
C PRO A 241 14.66 52.98 -28.22
N VAL A 242 15.37 53.67 -29.04
CA VAL A 242 15.78 55.06 -28.80
C VAL A 242 15.38 55.90 -30.01
N TRP A 243 14.81 57.08 -29.79
CA TRP A 243 14.40 58.04 -30.83
C TRP A 243 14.54 59.51 -30.36
N THR A 244 14.61 60.40 -31.22
CA THR A 244 14.70 61.86 -30.94
C THR A 244 13.50 62.63 -31.45
N LYS A 245 12.78 62.10 -32.46
CA LYS A 245 11.60 62.79 -33.07
C LYS A 245 10.31 62.29 -32.38
N ALA A 246 9.38 63.20 -32.17
CA ALA A 246 8.10 62.90 -31.53
C ALA A 246 7.24 61.86 -32.29
N ASP A 247 7.41 61.79 -33.63
CA ASP A 247 6.74 60.85 -34.52
C ASP A 247 7.46 59.44 -34.56
N GLN A 248 8.56 59.31 -33.84
CA GLN A 248 9.41 58.12 -33.81
C GLN A 248 9.97 57.71 -35.20
N SER A 249 10.00 58.59 -36.17
CA SER A 249 10.48 58.28 -37.54
C SER A 249 11.97 57.92 -37.57
N ASP A 250 12.72 58.22 -36.53
CA ASP A 250 14.15 57.97 -36.34
C ASP A 250 14.46 56.92 -35.32
N ILE A 251 13.53 56.00 -35.04
CA ILE A 251 13.70 54.93 -34.04
C ILE A 251 14.83 53.96 -34.39
N VAL A 252 15.72 53.72 -33.46
CA VAL A 252 16.82 52.73 -33.54
C VAL A 252 16.71 51.79 -32.35
N TRP A 253 16.80 50.50 -32.62
CA TRP A 253 16.79 49.48 -31.60
C TRP A 253 18.22 49.07 -31.23
N TYR A 254 18.52 49.14 -29.94
CA TYR A 254 19.81 48.70 -29.37
C TYR A 254 19.63 47.45 -28.57
N ASN A 255 20.47 46.44 -28.81
CA ASN A 255 20.54 45.25 -27.98
C ASN A 255 21.37 45.54 -26.74
N ALA A 256 20.81 45.32 -25.57
CA ALA A 256 21.51 45.45 -24.33
C ALA A 256 22.33 44.18 -24.04
N SER A 257 23.42 44.34 -23.32
CA SER A 257 24.24 43.23 -22.81
C SER A 257 23.91 42.99 -21.36
N ARG A 258 23.80 41.73 -20.97
CA ARG A 258 23.54 41.39 -19.58
C ARG A 258 24.76 41.72 -18.71
N VAL A 259 24.54 42.43 -17.62
CA VAL A 259 25.58 42.90 -16.69
C VAL A 259 25.66 41.95 -15.49
N ASP A 260 24.51 41.49 -14.95
CA ASP A 260 24.42 40.57 -13.85
C ASP A 260 23.14 39.66 -13.92
N ALA A 261 22.67 39.12 -12.81
CA ALA A 261 21.58 38.12 -12.77
C ALA A 261 20.22 38.70 -13.27
N ASP A 262 19.98 39.99 -13.06
CA ASP A 262 18.71 40.66 -13.33
C ASP A 262 18.83 42.03 -14.06
N THR A 263 20.02 42.39 -14.49
CA THR A 263 20.31 43.69 -15.17
C THR A 263 20.88 43.52 -16.58
N PHE A 264 20.38 44.29 -17.50
CA PHE A 264 20.90 44.53 -18.84
C PHE A 264 21.35 45.97 -19.05
#